data_035185df6619f2e9719b829824cbf578
#
_entry.id   035185df6619f2e9719b829824cbf578
#
_cell.length_a   1.000
_cell.length_b   1.000
_cell.length_c   1.000
_cell.angle_alpha   90.00
_cell.angle_beta   90.00
_cell.angle_gamma   90.00
#
_symmetry.space_group_name_H-M   'P 1'
#
loop_
_entity.id
_entity.type
_entity.pdbx_description
1 polymer ?
#
loop_
_entity_poly.entity_id
_entity_poly.type
_entity_poly.pdbx_seq_one_letter_code
_entity_poly.pdbx_strand_id
1 'polypeptide(L)'
;MTDIRIVREYPHPPAKVWRALTDPALLALWTMRPEGFSVDVGTRFKFVAKPQPGWRGFVECEVLEAEAPSRLRYSWVGDEKGKATYVTYSLEPITGGTRLVFEHTGFTGLGGFMLAKVMMGPGWRKMLDKALAAVLADVDDDGQLRPGSTLKPKFERAA
;
A
#
# COMPACT_ATOMS: atom_id res chain seq x y z
N MET A 1 -15.57 -5.92 15.04
CA MET A 1 -15.19 -5.08 13.89
C MET A 1 -14.27 -5.84 12.99
N THR A 2 -14.51 -5.77 11.72
CA THR A 2 -13.77 -6.56 10.74
C THR A 2 -12.67 -5.69 10.10
N ASP A 3 -11.63 -5.46 10.87
CA ASP A 3 -10.50 -4.69 10.40
C ASP A 3 -9.32 -5.61 10.10
N ILE A 4 -8.49 -5.19 9.17
CA ILE A 4 -7.24 -5.87 8.87
C ILE A 4 -6.14 -5.14 9.64
N ARG A 5 -5.33 -5.88 10.39
CA ARG A 5 -4.16 -5.34 11.08
C ARG A 5 -3.00 -6.29 10.88
N ILE A 6 -1.91 -5.77 10.35
CA ILE A 6 -0.71 -6.54 10.04
C ILE A 6 0.49 -5.79 10.62
N VAL A 7 1.31 -6.48 11.40
CA VAL A 7 2.53 -5.93 11.97
C VAL A 7 3.71 -6.66 11.35
N ARG A 8 4.66 -5.90 10.80
CA ARG A 8 5.87 -6.47 10.18
C ARG A 8 7.09 -5.64 10.55
N GLU A 9 8.22 -6.33 10.62
CA GLU A 9 9.52 -5.67 10.86
C GLU A 9 10.39 -5.86 9.61
N TYR A 10 11.03 -4.77 9.20
CA TYR A 10 11.91 -4.77 8.03
C TYR A 10 13.29 -4.30 8.46
N PRO A 11 14.38 -4.96 7.99
CA PRO A 11 15.75 -4.55 8.35
C PRO A 11 16.23 -3.35 7.53
N HIS A 12 15.42 -2.30 7.53
CA HIS A 12 15.67 -1.06 6.77
C HIS A 12 15.21 0.14 7.59
N PRO A 13 15.87 1.31 7.44
CA PRO A 13 15.49 2.50 8.23
C PRO A 13 14.11 3.04 7.84
N PRO A 14 13.42 3.73 8.77
CA PRO A 14 12.09 4.29 8.51
C PRO A 14 12.01 5.16 7.26
N ALA A 15 13.02 5.99 6.99
CA ALA A 15 13.03 6.85 5.82
C ALA A 15 12.98 6.04 4.51
N LYS A 16 13.63 4.90 4.47
CA LYS A 16 13.63 4.01 3.30
C LYS A 16 12.27 3.34 3.13
N VAL A 17 11.70 2.83 4.21
CA VAL A 17 10.36 2.24 4.18
C VAL A 17 9.31 3.28 3.77
N TRP A 18 9.40 4.49 4.33
CA TRP A 18 8.53 5.60 3.95
C TRP A 18 8.59 5.89 2.46
N ARG A 19 9.79 5.90 1.89
CA ARG A 19 9.97 6.14 0.47
C ARG A 19 9.27 5.07 -0.38
N ALA A 20 9.35 3.80 0.01
CA ALA A 20 8.65 2.72 -0.68
C ALA A 20 7.12 2.86 -0.60
N LEU A 21 6.61 3.53 0.43
CA LEU A 21 5.18 3.79 0.61
C LEU A 21 4.69 5.05 -0.13
N THR A 22 5.58 5.94 -0.54
CA THR A 22 5.21 7.27 -1.05
C THR A 22 5.79 7.63 -2.40
N ASP A 23 6.79 6.90 -2.88
CA ASP A 23 7.33 7.11 -4.23
C ASP A 23 6.45 6.35 -5.23
N PRO A 24 5.82 7.05 -6.20
CA PRO A 24 4.94 6.40 -7.17
C PRO A 24 5.60 5.26 -7.94
N ALA A 25 6.88 5.40 -8.31
CA ALA A 25 7.60 4.36 -9.02
C ALA A 25 7.78 3.10 -8.15
N LEU A 26 8.04 3.27 -6.86
CA LEU A 26 8.19 2.15 -5.93
C LEU A 26 6.85 1.52 -5.56
N LEU A 27 5.82 2.33 -5.38
CA LEU A 27 4.46 1.84 -5.14
C LEU A 27 4.01 0.87 -6.24
N ALA A 28 4.28 1.20 -7.49
CA ALA A 28 3.90 0.36 -8.62
C ALA A 28 4.59 -1.01 -8.60
N LEU A 29 5.71 -1.15 -7.90
CA LEU A 29 6.45 -2.41 -7.83
C LEU A 29 5.90 -3.40 -6.81
N TRP A 30 5.20 -2.92 -5.77
CA TRP A 30 4.72 -3.82 -4.73
C TRP A 30 3.19 -3.77 -4.54
N THR A 31 2.54 -2.73 -5.00
CA THR A 31 1.09 -2.60 -5.00
C THR A 31 0.63 -2.15 -6.39
N MET A 32 -0.53 -1.54 -6.51
CA MET A 32 -1.05 -1.06 -7.79
C MET A 32 -0.36 0.24 -8.21
N ARG A 33 -0.45 0.58 -9.50
CA ARG A 33 0.13 1.82 -10.02
C ARG A 33 -0.67 3.03 -9.54
N PRO A 34 -0.05 3.98 -8.83
CA PRO A 34 -0.75 5.19 -8.42
C PRO A 34 -0.84 6.20 -9.59
N GLU A 35 -1.95 6.89 -9.65
CA GLU A 35 -2.15 8.02 -10.58
C GLU A 35 -2.56 9.24 -9.77
N GLY A 36 -1.78 10.32 -9.86
CA GLY A 36 -2.04 11.57 -9.17
C GLY A 36 -1.66 11.59 -7.70
N PHE A 37 -0.83 10.64 -7.26
CA PHE A 37 -0.43 10.56 -5.85
C PHE A 37 0.57 11.65 -5.46
N SER A 38 0.35 12.24 -4.28
CA SER A 38 1.34 13.05 -3.58
C SER A 38 1.12 12.87 -2.07
N VAL A 39 2.08 13.32 -1.26
CA VAL A 39 1.96 13.25 0.21
C VAL A 39 1.22 14.44 0.80
N ASP A 40 0.68 15.32 -0.02
CA ASP A 40 -0.11 16.46 0.46
C ASP A 40 -1.49 16.01 0.88
N VAL A 41 -1.90 16.37 2.09
CA VAL A 41 -3.24 16.07 2.60
C VAL A 41 -4.29 16.69 1.68
N GLY A 42 -5.33 15.92 1.37
CA GLY A 42 -6.37 16.32 0.45
C GLY A 42 -6.15 15.89 -1.00
N THR A 43 -4.96 15.37 -1.33
CA THR A 43 -4.69 14.86 -2.68
C THR A 43 -5.58 13.67 -2.97
N ARG A 44 -6.32 13.75 -4.07
CA ARG A 44 -7.11 12.63 -4.59
C ARG A 44 -6.32 11.92 -5.66
N PHE A 45 -6.27 10.61 -5.56
CA PHE A 45 -5.50 9.77 -6.48
C PHE A 45 -6.20 8.44 -6.68
N LYS A 46 -5.70 7.66 -7.62
CA LYS A 46 -6.21 6.30 -7.89
C LYS A 46 -5.06 5.31 -7.87
N PHE A 47 -5.36 4.11 -7.39
CA PHE A 47 -4.54 2.94 -7.68
C PHE A 47 -5.20 2.20 -8.84
N VAL A 48 -4.44 1.93 -9.88
CA VAL A 48 -4.95 1.34 -11.12
C VAL A 48 -4.27 0.00 -11.38
N ALA A 49 -5.08 -0.98 -11.73
CA ALA A 49 -4.63 -2.31 -12.12
C ALA A 49 -5.49 -2.84 -13.25
N LYS A 50 -5.29 -4.10 -13.63
CA LYS A 50 -6.10 -4.72 -14.67
C LYS A 50 -7.51 -5.00 -14.16
N PRO A 51 -8.59 -4.59 -14.85
CA PRO A 51 -9.94 -4.94 -14.46
C PRO A 51 -10.14 -6.46 -14.41
N GLN A 52 -10.92 -6.90 -13.44
CA GLN A 52 -11.28 -8.31 -13.27
C GLN A 52 -12.81 -8.44 -13.23
N PRO A 53 -13.38 -9.62 -13.47
CA PRO A 53 -14.81 -9.82 -13.28
C PRO A 53 -15.23 -9.40 -11.86
N GLY A 54 -16.22 -8.51 -11.78
CA GLY A 54 -16.71 -7.98 -10.52
C GLY A 54 -15.90 -6.82 -9.95
N TRP A 55 -14.82 -6.38 -10.61
CA TRP A 55 -14.02 -5.27 -10.17
C TRP A 55 -13.56 -4.40 -11.34
N ARG A 56 -13.77 -3.10 -11.21
CA ARG A 56 -13.52 -2.11 -12.28
C ARG A 56 -12.05 -1.85 -12.60
N GLY A 57 -11.11 -2.35 -11.78
CA GLY A 57 -9.67 -2.22 -12.01
C GLY A 57 -9.01 -1.01 -11.41
N PHE A 58 -9.70 -0.24 -10.59
CA PHE A 58 -9.10 0.89 -9.89
C PHE A 58 -9.77 1.15 -8.54
N VAL A 59 -9.02 1.83 -7.67
CA VAL A 59 -9.47 2.25 -6.35
C VAL A 59 -9.28 3.75 -6.26
N GLU A 60 -10.29 4.45 -5.78
CA GLU A 60 -10.22 5.89 -5.56
C GLU A 60 -9.80 6.19 -4.13
N CYS A 61 -8.85 7.09 -3.97
CA CYS A 61 -8.23 7.39 -2.67
C CYS A 61 -8.10 8.90 -2.45
N GLU A 62 -8.01 9.27 -1.18
CA GLU A 62 -7.67 10.64 -0.78
C GLU A 62 -6.70 10.58 0.38
N VAL A 63 -5.62 11.34 0.33
CA VAL A 63 -4.64 11.43 1.41
C VAL A 63 -5.24 12.19 2.58
N LEU A 64 -5.31 11.55 3.75
CA LEU A 64 -5.90 12.11 4.96
C LEU A 64 -4.85 12.53 5.98
N GLU A 65 -3.75 11.80 6.07
CA GLU A 65 -2.61 12.11 6.94
C GLU A 65 -1.32 11.74 6.23
N ALA A 66 -0.30 12.58 6.35
CA ALA A 66 1.04 12.29 5.82
C ALA A 66 2.07 13.00 6.70
N GLU A 67 2.68 12.25 7.61
CA GLU A 67 3.72 12.73 8.51
C GLU A 67 4.97 11.87 8.31
N ALA A 68 5.88 12.36 7.48
CA ALA A 68 7.11 11.62 7.17
C ALA A 68 8.05 11.55 8.37
N PRO A 69 8.69 10.42 8.64
CA PRO A 69 8.50 9.12 8.00
C PRO A 69 7.61 8.16 8.81
N SER A 70 6.68 8.66 9.61
CA SER A 70 6.02 7.87 10.65
C SER A 70 4.58 7.48 10.36
N ARG A 71 3.82 8.26 9.57
CA ARG A 71 2.40 7.97 9.42
C ARG A 71 1.85 8.42 8.08
N LEU A 72 1.16 7.49 7.41
CA LEU A 72 0.46 7.75 6.15
C LEU A 72 -0.93 7.14 6.25
N ARG A 73 -1.96 7.92 5.94
CA ARG A 73 -3.33 7.45 5.92
C ARG A 73 -4.06 7.98 4.71
N TYR A 74 -4.80 7.09 4.04
CA TYR A 74 -5.67 7.51 2.93
C TYR A 74 -6.96 6.69 2.91
N SER A 75 -8.00 7.26 2.32
CA SER A 75 -9.25 6.57 2.08
C SER A 75 -9.12 5.61 0.90
N TRP A 76 -10.02 4.64 0.84
CA TRP A 76 -9.98 3.57 -0.15
C TRP A 76 -11.42 3.26 -0.57
N VAL A 77 -11.75 3.55 -1.82
CA VAL A 77 -13.07 3.29 -2.39
C VAL A 77 -12.91 2.35 -3.58
N GLY A 78 -13.21 1.08 -3.35
CA GLY A 78 -12.95 0.02 -4.34
C GLY A 78 -14.09 -0.22 -5.33
N ASP A 79 -15.30 0.29 -5.04
CA ASP A 79 -16.45 0.05 -5.90
C ASP A 79 -17.30 1.30 -6.10
N GLU A 80 -18.25 1.22 -7.04
CA GLU A 80 -19.13 2.33 -7.41
C GLU A 80 -20.11 2.74 -6.31
N LYS A 81 -20.32 1.90 -5.31
CA LYS A 81 -21.22 2.20 -4.20
C LYS A 81 -20.60 3.19 -3.21
N GLY A 82 -19.34 3.52 -3.42
CA GLY A 82 -18.68 4.62 -2.74
C GLY A 82 -18.47 4.45 -1.24
N LYS A 83 -18.53 3.24 -0.70
CA LYS A 83 -18.20 3.01 0.70
C LYS A 83 -16.70 3.12 0.91
N ALA A 84 -16.30 4.14 1.66
CA ALA A 84 -14.89 4.33 1.98
C ALA A 84 -14.46 3.40 3.09
N THR A 85 -13.29 2.80 2.91
CA THR A 85 -12.50 2.19 3.97
C THR A 85 -11.21 3.00 4.11
N TYR A 86 -10.36 2.67 5.08
CA TYR A 86 -9.21 3.50 5.40
C TYR A 86 -7.97 2.67 5.57
N VAL A 87 -6.91 3.07 4.88
CA VAL A 87 -5.59 2.42 4.96
C VAL A 87 -4.68 3.31 5.77
N THR A 88 -4.02 2.74 6.78
CA THR A 88 -3.07 3.46 7.63
C THR A 88 -1.77 2.68 7.75
N TYR A 89 -0.67 3.38 7.52
CA TYR A 89 0.68 2.88 7.76
C TYR A 89 1.28 3.67 8.91
N SER A 90 1.74 2.98 9.95
CA SER A 90 2.48 3.59 11.06
C SER A 90 3.86 2.97 11.11
N LEU A 91 4.90 3.79 11.09
CA LEU A 91 6.29 3.35 11.10
C LEU A 91 6.96 3.81 12.39
N GLU A 92 7.65 2.89 13.07
CA GLU A 92 8.47 3.26 14.22
C GLU A 92 9.86 2.65 14.06
N PRO A 93 10.91 3.38 14.45
CA PRO A 93 12.26 2.83 14.44
C PRO A 93 12.38 1.75 15.52
N ILE A 94 13.06 0.67 15.17
CA ILE A 94 13.46 -0.39 16.10
C ILE A 94 14.93 -0.66 15.92
N THR A 95 15.51 -1.43 16.81
CA THR A 95 16.91 -1.86 16.66
C THR A 95 17.06 -2.64 15.36
N GLY A 96 17.89 -2.10 14.47
CA GLY A 96 18.19 -2.75 13.18
C GLY A 96 17.14 -2.55 12.08
N GLY A 97 16.12 -1.70 12.28
CA GLY A 97 15.14 -1.53 11.24
C GLY A 97 13.92 -0.70 11.60
N THR A 98 12.80 -1.09 11.04
CA THR A 98 11.51 -0.41 11.17
C THR A 98 10.41 -1.42 11.47
N ARG A 99 9.55 -1.07 12.42
CA ARG A 99 8.28 -1.77 12.63
C ARG A 99 7.19 -1.02 11.87
N LEU A 100 6.52 -1.74 10.98
CA LEU A 100 5.36 -1.25 10.25
C LEU A 100 4.11 -1.83 10.89
N VAL A 101 3.17 -0.96 11.25
CA VAL A 101 1.81 -1.36 11.60
C VAL A 101 0.90 -0.92 10.47
N PHE A 102 0.33 -1.88 9.79
CA PHE A 102 -0.61 -1.67 8.69
C PHE A 102 -2.03 -1.94 9.19
N GLU A 103 -2.95 -1.04 8.88
CA GLU A 103 -4.35 -1.21 9.20
C GLU A 103 -5.23 -0.84 8.00
N HIS A 104 -6.22 -1.68 7.71
CA HIS A 104 -7.25 -1.37 6.73
C HIS A 104 -8.60 -1.54 7.44
N THR A 105 -9.26 -0.44 7.71
CA THR A 105 -10.41 -0.35 8.61
C THR A 105 -11.64 0.17 7.89
N GLY A 106 -12.81 0.04 8.52
CA GLY A 106 -14.06 0.57 7.99
C GLY A 106 -14.89 -0.43 7.19
N PHE A 107 -14.51 -1.71 7.19
CA PHE A 107 -15.35 -2.76 6.59
C PHE A 107 -16.60 -2.97 7.45
N THR A 108 -17.77 -3.03 6.81
CA THR A 108 -19.04 -3.14 7.50
C THR A 108 -19.92 -4.25 6.92
N GLY A 109 -20.76 -4.84 7.77
CA GLY A 109 -21.71 -5.86 7.36
C GLY A 109 -21.06 -7.20 7.02
N LEU A 110 -21.87 -8.16 6.59
CA LEU A 110 -21.40 -9.49 6.20
C LEU A 110 -20.53 -9.43 4.94
N GLY A 111 -20.90 -8.60 3.96
CA GLY A 111 -20.11 -8.40 2.75
C GLY A 111 -18.74 -7.83 3.05
N GLY A 112 -18.67 -6.84 3.96
CA GLY A 112 -17.39 -6.26 4.40
C GLY A 112 -16.54 -7.27 5.15
N PHE A 113 -17.16 -8.10 6.00
CA PHE A 113 -16.47 -9.18 6.70
C PHE A 113 -15.82 -10.17 5.72
N MET A 114 -16.57 -10.63 4.73
CA MET A 114 -16.08 -11.57 3.71
C MET A 114 -14.97 -10.93 2.87
N LEU A 115 -15.15 -9.69 2.46
CA LEU A 115 -14.14 -8.98 1.68
C LEU A 115 -12.81 -8.87 2.45
N ALA A 116 -12.88 -8.45 3.70
CA ALA A 116 -11.69 -8.29 4.54
C ALA A 116 -10.99 -9.63 4.81
N LYS A 117 -11.75 -10.67 5.19
CA LYS A 117 -11.18 -11.97 5.58
C LYS A 117 -10.67 -12.79 4.40
N VAL A 118 -11.40 -12.80 3.29
CA VAL A 118 -11.15 -13.74 2.19
C VAL A 118 -10.28 -13.13 1.11
N MET A 119 -10.45 -11.85 0.80
CA MET A 119 -9.76 -11.22 -0.34
C MET A 119 -8.70 -10.21 0.09
N MET A 120 -9.08 -9.20 0.87
CA MET A 120 -8.19 -8.08 1.16
C MET A 120 -7.08 -8.44 2.15
N GLY A 121 -7.41 -9.16 3.22
CA GLY A 121 -6.41 -9.55 4.22
C GLY A 121 -5.28 -10.39 3.63
N PRO A 122 -5.59 -11.52 2.97
CA PRO A 122 -4.54 -12.32 2.32
C PRO A 122 -3.76 -11.56 1.26
N GLY A 123 -4.42 -10.70 0.48
CA GLY A 123 -3.77 -9.85 -0.52
C GLY A 123 -2.76 -8.89 0.12
N TRP A 124 -3.15 -8.19 1.17
CA TRP A 124 -2.24 -7.28 1.89
C TRP A 124 -1.07 -8.02 2.51
N ARG A 125 -1.32 -9.19 3.13
CA ARG A 125 -0.22 -9.99 3.70
C ARG A 125 0.80 -10.39 2.64
N LYS A 126 0.34 -10.81 1.48
CA LYS A 126 1.23 -11.17 0.38
C LYS A 126 2.04 -9.97 -0.11
N MET A 127 1.40 -8.81 -0.26
CA MET A 127 2.08 -7.58 -0.68
C MET A 127 3.13 -7.14 0.34
N LEU A 128 2.80 -7.16 1.62
CA LEU A 128 3.72 -6.72 2.68
C LEU A 128 4.84 -7.72 2.94
N ASP A 129 4.55 -9.03 2.89
CA ASP A 129 5.53 -10.06 3.20
C ASP A 129 6.49 -10.35 2.05
N LYS A 130 6.03 -10.26 0.80
CA LYS A 130 6.82 -10.62 -0.37
C LYS A 130 7.17 -9.42 -1.23
N ALA A 131 6.18 -8.71 -1.74
CA ALA A 131 6.42 -7.66 -2.72
C ALA A 131 7.15 -6.46 -2.13
N LEU A 132 6.68 -5.93 -1.01
CA LEU A 132 7.33 -4.80 -0.35
C LEU A 132 8.71 -5.17 0.15
N ALA A 133 8.87 -6.34 0.76
CA ALA A 133 10.16 -6.81 1.23
C ALA A 133 11.18 -6.93 0.08
N ALA A 134 10.74 -7.40 -1.09
CA ALA A 134 11.59 -7.50 -2.28
C ALA A 134 12.02 -6.12 -2.79
N VAL A 135 11.11 -5.15 -2.77
CA VAL A 135 11.43 -3.77 -3.16
C VAL A 135 12.46 -3.17 -2.21
N LEU A 136 12.25 -3.32 -0.90
CA LEU A 136 13.18 -2.78 0.10
C LEU A 136 14.57 -3.40 -0.04
N ALA A 137 14.66 -4.69 -0.34
CA ALA A 137 15.94 -5.38 -0.53
C ALA A 137 16.67 -4.93 -1.80
N ASP A 138 15.94 -4.41 -2.80
CA ASP A 138 16.49 -4.08 -4.11
C ASP A 138 16.63 -2.58 -4.38
N VAL A 139 16.33 -1.77 -3.37
CA VAL A 139 16.41 -0.30 -3.43
C VAL A 139 17.52 0.15 -2.49
N ASP A 140 18.31 1.14 -2.91
CA ASP A 140 19.32 1.76 -2.05
C ASP A 140 18.68 2.77 -1.08
N ASP A 141 19.50 3.38 -0.23
CA ASP A 141 19.00 4.33 0.76
C ASP A 141 18.43 5.61 0.15
N ASP A 142 18.78 5.91 -1.10
CA ASP A 142 18.24 7.05 -1.85
C ASP A 142 16.95 6.73 -2.60
N GLY A 143 16.45 5.50 -2.48
CA GLY A 143 15.21 5.09 -3.15
C GLY A 143 15.39 4.65 -4.60
N GLN A 144 16.62 4.42 -5.04
CA GLN A 144 16.92 3.98 -6.39
C GLN A 144 17.04 2.47 -6.44
N LEU A 145 16.45 1.85 -7.47
CA LEU A 145 16.64 0.43 -7.70
C LEU A 145 18.10 0.14 -8.02
N ARG A 146 18.61 -0.95 -7.49
CA ARG A 146 19.97 -1.40 -7.76
C ARG A 146 20.17 -1.73 -9.23
N PRO A 147 21.36 -1.49 -9.80
CA PRO A 147 21.67 -1.92 -11.16
C PRO A 147 21.42 -3.43 -11.31
N GLY A 148 20.77 -3.81 -12.41
CA GLY A 148 20.43 -5.20 -12.65
C GLY A 148 19.18 -5.70 -11.97
N SER A 149 18.39 -4.81 -11.31
CA SER A 149 17.12 -5.19 -10.72
C SER A 149 16.18 -5.78 -11.77
N THR A 150 15.53 -6.89 -11.40
CA THR A 150 14.52 -7.54 -12.25
C THR A 150 13.10 -7.20 -11.81
N LEU A 151 12.94 -6.30 -10.85
CA LEU A 151 11.61 -5.90 -10.37
C LEU A 151 10.84 -5.16 -11.45
N LYS A 152 9.57 -5.52 -11.61
CA LYS A 152 8.66 -4.93 -12.58
C LYS A 152 7.33 -4.61 -11.90
N PRO A 153 6.59 -3.62 -12.42
CA PRO A 153 5.25 -3.33 -11.89
C PRO A 153 4.39 -4.60 -11.85
N LYS A 154 3.74 -4.80 -10.70
CA LYS A 154 3.04 -6.07 -10.39
C LYS A 154 1.68 -6.19 -11.07
N PHE A 155 0.97 -5.09 -11.19
CA PHE A 155 -0.43 -5.10 -11.60
C PHE A 155 -0.69 -4.23 -12.82
N GLU A 156 0.35 -3.95 -13.62
CA GLU A 156 0.16 -3.18 -14.85
C GLU A 156 -0.58 -4.00 -15.90
N ARG A 157 -1.36 -3.28 -16.72
CA ARG A 157 -1.90 -3.85 -17.92
C ARG A 157 -0.76 -4.19 -18.86
N ALA A 158 -0.83 -5.35 -19.47
CA ALA A 158 0.00 -5.64 -20.62
C ALA A 158 -0.30 -4.58 -21.69
N ALA A 159 0.76 -3.99 -22.21
CA ALA A 159 0.63 -2.98 -23.24
C ALA A 159 -0.05 -3.57 -24.49
#